data_e87c26ab681ec1ac9ddcb85074d4dae6
#
_entry.id   e87c26ab681ec1ac9ddcb85074d4dae6
#
_cell.length_a   1.000
_cell.length_b   1.000
_cell.length_c   1.000
_cell.angle_alpha   90.00
_cell.angle_beta   90.00
_cell.angle_gamma   90.00
#
_symmetry.space_group_name_H-M   'P 1'
#
loop_
_entity.id
_entity.type
_entity.pdbx_description
1 polymer ?
#
loop_
_entity_poly.entity_id
_entity_poly.type
_entity_poly.pdbx_seq_one_letter_code
_entity_poly.pdbx_strand_id
1 'polypeptide(L)'
;QKLGKNDLLVLGHIVCYPDNVQTAANPAWAVKSGKTAYTDPAGNRYLNPDSTEVYNYIRSLVEESVRAGVTVFVLEGTELPQAAGTFNHNGFADLSKRLTADLGQDVKFLQPVAVNITSTATADLKKEVADKCTQNPNENQIYAITCPEKSRRAVKQLLDDRGCTCYLITE
;
A
#
# COMPACT_ATOMS: atom_id res chain seq x y z
N GLN A 1 -15.33 10.21 17.56
CA GLN A 1 -15.45 11.42 16.74
C GLN A 1 -15.95 11.01 15.36
N LYS A 2 -17.12 11.51 14.95
CA LYS A 2 -17.73 11.19 13.66
C LYS A 2 -16.95 11.91 12.55
N LEU A 3 -16.07 11.23 11.85
CA LEU A 3 -15.43 11.70 10.62
C LEU A 3 -16.37 11.73 9.40
N GLY A 4 -17.63 11.33 9.57
CA GLY A 4 -18.62 11.16 8.50
C GLY A 4 -19.52 12.35 8.19
N LYS A 5 -19.21 13.59 8.58
CA LYS A 5 -20.10 14.73 8.31
C LYS A 5 -19.86 15.46 6.99
N ASN A 6 -18.82 15.12 6.22
CA ASN A 6 -18.41 15.90 5.04
C ASN A 6 -18.16 15.05 3.78
N ASP A 7 -18.76 13.88 3.60
CA ASP A 7 -18.53 12.98 2.44
C ASP A 7 -17.04 12.66 2.16
N LEU A 8 -16.20 12.70 3.21
CA LEU A 8 -14.79 12.37 3.10
C LEU A 8 -14.60 10.87 3.30
N LEU A 9 -14.02 10.21 2.31
CA LEU A 9 -13.52 8.85 2.45
C LEU A 9 -12.17 8.89 3.20
N VAL A 10 -12.11 8.23 4.35
CA VAL A 10 -10.86 8.07 5.10
C VAL A 10 -10.24 6.74 4.71
N LEU A 11 -9.02 6.79 4.17
CA LEU A 11 -8.21 5.62 3.84
C LEU A 11 -7.16 5.41 4.93
N GLY A 12 -7.08 4.19 5.46
CA GLY A 12 -5.92 3.75 6.25
C GLY A 12 -4.78 3.37 5.29
N HIS A 13 -3.56 3.85 5.55
CA HIS A 13 -2.37 3.44 4.81
C HIS A 13 -1.43 2.73 5.77
N ILE A 14 -1.11 1.47 5.47
CA ILE A 14 -0.26 0.62 6.30
C ILE A 14 0.90 0.10 5.46
N VAL A 15 2.12 0.42 5.88
CA VAL A 15 3.34 -0.23 5.38
C VAL A 15 3.53 -1.51 6.18
N CYS A 16 3.52 -2.67 5.49
CA CYS A 16 3.38 -3.97 6.14
C CYS A 16 4.71 -4.57 6.57
N TYR A 17 5.56 -4.97 5.62
CA TYR A 17 6.77 -5.72 5.96
C TYR A 17 8.05 -4.87 6.05
N PRO A 18 8.27 -3.81 5.25
CA PRO A 18 9.42 -2.93 5.44
C PRO A 18 9.28 -2.14 6.75
N ASP A 19 10.04 -2.48 7.80
CA ASP A 19 9.98 -1.80 9.08
C ASP A 19 11.31 -1.88 9.84
N ASN A 20 12.11 -0.83 9.73
CA ASN A 20 13.41 -0.74 10.40
C ASN A 20 13.28 -0.60 11.92
N VAL A 21 12.17 -0.01 12.40
CA VAL A 21 11.94 0.23 13.83
C VAL A 21 11.55 -1.07 14.52
N GLN A 22 10.55 -1.76 13.99
CA GLN A 22 10.10 -3.01 14.59
C GLN A 22 11.14 -4.13 14.47
N THR A 23 11.87 -4.21 13.36
CA THR A 23 12.96 -5.19 13.22
C THR A 23 14.14 -4.92 14.16
N ALA A 24 14.35 -3.68 14.58
CA ALA A 24 15.34 -3.34 15.60
C ALA A 24 14.84 -3.64 17.02
N ALA A 25 13.59 -3.30 17.32
CA ALA A 25 12.98 -3.53 18.63
C ALA A 25 12.73 -5.03 18.89
N ASN A 26 12.35 -5.78 17.86
CA ASN A 26 12.01 -7.20 17.91
C ASN A 26 12.85 -7.99 16.89
N PRO A 27 14.15 -8.26 17.16
CA PRO A 27 15.03 -8.92 16.17
C PRO A 27 14.56 -10.33 15.75
N ALA A 28 13.72 -10.99 16.55
CA ALA A 28 13.12 -12.28 16.22
C ALA A 28 12.07 -12.17 15.08
N TRP A 29 11.47 -11.00 14.89
CA TRP A 29 10.47 -10.75 13.86
C TRP A 29 11.10 -10.45 12.48
N ALA A 30 12.40 -10.14 12.46
CA ALA A 30 13.08 -9.81 11.22
C ALA A 30 13.32 -11.03 10.34
N VAL A 31 13.18 -10.85 9.02
CA VAL A 31 13.71 -11.77 8.02
C VAL A 31 15.22 -11.92 8.24
N LYS A 32 15.73 -13.15 8.20
CA LYS A 32 17.12 -13.46 8.44
C LYS A 32 17.89 -13.79 7.17
N SER A 33 19.12 -13.29 7.11
CA SER A 33 20.15 -13.75 6.18
C SER A 33 21.29 -14.32 7.00
N GLY A 34 21.31 -15.64 7.16
CA GLY A 34 22.19 -16.32 8.09
C GLY A 34 21.86 -15.95 9.54
N LYS A 35 22.83 -15.37 10.27
CA LYS A 35 22.68 -14.97 11.68
C LYS A 35 22.20 -13.54 11.89
N THR A 36 22.14 -12.73 10.82
CA THR A 36 21.79 -11.31 10.87
C THR A 36 20.43 -11.05 10.24
N ALA A 37 19.83 -9.89 10.50
CA ALA A 37 18.66 -9.45 9.76
C ALA A 37 19.03 -9.17 8.29
N TYR A 38 18.19 -9.64 7.38
CA TYR A 38 18.30 -9.27 5.98
C TYR A 38 18.13 -7.74 5.83
N THR A 39 18.99 -7.14 5.02
CA THR A 39 18.93 -5.71 4.70
C THR A 39 19.11 -5.57 3.20
N ASP A 40 18.20 -4.84 2.55
CA ASP A 40 18.30 -4.58 1.11
C ASP A 40 19.35 -3.49 0.80
N PRO A 41 19.69 -3.25 -0.48
CA PRO A 41 20.66 -2.22 -0.86
C PRO A 41 20.27 -0.79 -0.45
N ALA A 42 18.98 -0.53 -0.21
CA ALA A 42 18.48 0.76 0.26
C ALA A 42 18.53 0.90 1.80
N GLY A 43 18.93 -0.15 2.52
CA GLY A 43 19.00 -0.16 3.97
C GLY A 43 17.72 -0.58 4.68
N ASN A 44 16.71 -1.06 3.95
CA ASN A 44 15.48 -1.51 4.54
C ASN A 44 15.63 -2.92 5.14
N ARG A 45 15.05 -3.11 6.32
CA ARG A 45 14.85 -4.42 6.95
C ARG A 45 13.38 -4.79 6.89
N TYR A 46 13.13 -6.08 6.90
CA TYR A 46 11.78 -6.60 6.66
C TYR A 46 11.33 -7.51 7.80
N LEU A 47 10.07 -7.35 8.18
CA LEU A 47 9.36 -8.26 9.06
C LEU A 47 9.10 -9.58 8.33
N ASN A 48 9.22 -10.69 9.05
CA ASN A 48 9.00 -12.03 8.49
C ASN A 48 7.50 -12.31 8.31
N PRO A 49 7.00 -12.45 7.07
CA PRO A 49 5.58 -12.69 6.82
C PRO A 49 5.07 -14.02 7.37
N ASP A 50 5.96 -14.99 7.59
CA ASP A 50 5.60 -16.31 8.19
C ASP A 50 5.52 -16.29 9.73
N SER A 51 5.88 -15.16 10.39
CA SER A 51 5.75 -15.02 11.84
C SER A 51 4.31 -14.68 12.23
N THR A 52 3.76 -15.46 13.15
CA THR A 52 2.46 -15.20 13.76
C THR A 52 2.44 -13.87 14.51
N GLU A 53 3.53 -13.50 15.16
CA GLU A 53 3.69 -12.26 15.90
C GLU A 53 3.64 -11.05 14.95
N VAL A 54 4.30 -11.15 13.80
CA VAL A 54 4.26 -10.10 12.76
C VAL A 54 2.84 -9.95 12.20
N TYR A 55 2.17 -11.06 11.89
CA TYR A 55 0.77 -11.00 11.48
C TYR A 55 -0.12 -10.35 12.53
N ASN A 56 0.00 -10.74 13.79
CA ASN A 56 -0.78 -10.16 14.88
C ASN A 56 -0.49 -8.67 15.08
N TYR A 57 0.75 -8.24 14.88
CA TYR A 57 1.13 -6.84 14.90
C TYR A 57 0.41 -6.04 13.80
N ILE A 58 0.50 -6.48 12.54
CA ILE A 58 -0.17 -5.82 11.41
C ILE A 58 -1.70 -5.81 11.63
N ARG A 59 -2.28 -6.95 12.03
CA ARG A 59 -3.69 -7.06 12.34
C ARG A 59 -4.12 -6.06 13.42
N SER A 60 -3.35 -5.89 14.48
CA SER A 60 -3.67 -4.96 15.55
C SER A 60 -3.72 -3.51 15.10
N LEU A 61 -2.84 -3.09 14.18
CA LEU A 61 -2.85 -1.75 13.60
C LEU A 61 -4.13 -1.51 12.78
N VAL A 62 -4.52 -2.50 11.96
CA VAL A 62 -5.79 -2.43 11.20
C VAL A 62 -6.97 -2.38 12.16
N GLU A 63 -7.02 -3.27 13.16
CA GLU A 63 -8.13 -3.37 14.11
C GLU A 63 -8.33 -2.08 14.92
N GLU A 64 -7.26 -1.44 15.36
CA GLU A 64 -7.32 -0.14 16.03
C GLU A 64 -7.93 0.93 15.14
N SER A 65 -7.52 0.96 13.86
CA SER A 65 -8.05 1.89 12.87
C SER A 65 -9.53 1.60 12.54
N VAL A 66 -9.91 0.34 12.46
CA VAL A 66 -11.32 -0.09 12.27
C VAL A 66 -12.19 0.40 13.44
N ARG A 67 -11.72 0.28 14.68
CA ARG A 67 -12.43 0.84 15.85
C ARG A 67 -12.59 2.35 15.77
N ALA A 68 -11.67 3.04 15.09
CA ALA A 68 -11.79 4.49 14.82
C ALA A 68 -12.72 4.82 13.64
N GLY A 69 -13.25 3.81 12.93
CA GLY A 69 -14.22 3.96 11.83
C GLY A 69 -13.60 3.92 10.43
N VAL A 70 -12.34 3.53 10.30
CA VAL A 70 -11.71 3.32 8.98
C VAL A 70 -12.11 1.94 8.45
N THR A 71 -12.62 1.87 7.22
CA THR A 71 -13.08 0.61 6.61
C THR A 71 -12.36 0.27 5.31
N VAL A 72 -11.52 1.16 4.80
CA VAL A 72 -10.74 0.94 3.56
C VAL A 72 -9.26 1.19 3.85
N PHE A 73 -8.42 0.22 3.50
CA PHE A 73 -6.99 0.26 3.77
C PHE A 73 -6.18 0.05 2.50
N VAL A 74 -5.14 0.82 2.33
CA VAL A 74 -4.06 0.58 1.37
C VAL A 74 -2.94 -0.16 2.10
N LEU A 75 -2.61 -1.37 1.65
CA LEU A 75 -1.51 -2.17 2.20
C LEU A 75 -0.31 -2.07 1.27
N GLU A 76 0.72 -1.37 1.71
CA GLU A 76 1.98 -1.21 0.98
C GLU A 76 3.07 -2.15 1.53
N GLY A 77 4.04 -2.52 0.69
CA GLY A 77 5.17 -3.36 1.11
C GLY A 77 4.74 -4.74 1.59
N THR A 78 3.74 -5.32 0.94
CA THR A 78 3.23 -6.68 1.23
C THR A 78 4.09 -7.79 0.63
N GLU A 79 5.06 -7.45 -0.22
CA GLU A 79 5.95 -8.39 -0.88
C GLU A 79 7.40 -8.12 -0.48
N LEU A 80 8.13 -9.19 -0.17
CA LEU A 80 9.55 -9.10 0.09
C LEU A 80 10.35 -9.20 -1.20
N PRO A 81 11.55 -8.57 -1.27
CA PRO A 81 12.48 -8.80 -2.36
C PRO A 81 12.84 -10.29 -2.48
N GLN A 82 12.96 -10.78 -3.70
CA GLN A 82 13.31 -12.18 -3.97
C GLN A 82 14.61 -12.60 -3.27
N ALA A 83 15.57 -11.68 -3.15
CA ALA A 83 16.84 -11.91 -2.44
C ALA A 83 16.67 -12.15 -0.92
N ALA A 84 15.52 -11.82 -0.33
CA ALA A 84 15.22 -12.06 1.08
C ALA A 84 14.89 -13.53 1.37
N GLY A 85 14.58 -14.34 0.35
CA GLY A 85 14.23 -15.75 0.46
C GLY A 85 12.79 -16.05 0.02
N THR A 86 12.35 -17.27 0.32
CA THR A 86 10.98 -17.74 0.02
C THR A 86 10.18 -17.83 1.30
N PHE A 87 8.94 -17.38 1.27
CA PHE A 87 8.01 -17.35 2.40
C PHE A 87 6.65 -17.91 2.00
N ASN A 88 5.93 -18.51 2.96
CA ASN A 88 4.60 -19.08 2.72
C ASN A 88 3.50 -18.00 2.65
N HIS A 89 3.70 -16.90 3.39
CA HIS A 89 2.73 -15.82 3.56
C HIS A 89 3.22 -14.48 2.95
N ASN A 90 3.87 -14.54 1.78
CA ASN A 90 4.38 -13.38 1.10
C ASN A 90 3.41 -12.89 0.02
N GLY A 91 2.98 -11.65 0.13
CA GLY A 91 2.17 -11.00 -0.89
C GLY A 91 0.82 -10.48 -0.40
N PHE A 92 0.29 -9.53 -1.17
CA PHE A 92 -0.98 -8.85 -0.88
C PHE A 92 -2.16 -9.82 -0.76
N ALA A 93 -2.27 -10.77 -1.68
CA ALA A 93 -3.43 -11.67 -1.75
C ALA A 93 -3.57 -12.55 -0.49
N ASP A 94 -2.46 -13.06 0.04
CA ASP A 94 -2.49 -13.86 1.28
C ASP A 94 -2.79 -12.98 2.49
N LEU A 95 -2.08 -11.87 2.66
CA LEU A 95 -2.27 -10.98 3.80
C LEU A 95 -3.70 -10.42 3.86
N SER A 96 -4.21 -9.91 2.74
CA SER A 96 -5.58 -9.35 2.67
C SER A 96 -6.64 -10.40 2.95
N LYS A 97 -6.48 -11.63 2.44
CA LYS A 97 -7.39 -12.76 2.71
C LYS A 97 -7.44 -13.10 4.21
N ARG A 98 -6.29 -13.17 4.87
CA ARG A 98 -6.20 -13.46 6.31
C ARG A 98 -6.83 -12.35 7.14
N LEU A 99 -6.52 -11.10 6.83
CA LEU A 99 -7.11 -9.95 7.52
C LEU A 99 -8.62 -9.88 7.34
N THR A 100 -9.13 -10.15 6.13
CA THR A 100 -10.58 -10.21 5.86
C THR A 100 -11.26 -11.33 6.65
N ALA A 101 -10.61 -12.49 6.78
CA ALA A 101 -11.14 -13.59 7.57
C ALA A 101 -11.28 -13.24 9.06
N ASP A 102 -10.33 -12.48 9.61
CA ASP A 102 -10.33 -12.09 11.02
C ASP A 102 -11.18 -10.86 11.34
N LEU A 103 -11.26 -9.88 10.42
CA LEU A 103 -11.87 -8.57 10.68
C LEU A 103 -13.25 -8.39 10.00
N GLY A 104 -13.64 -9.31 9.11
CA GLY A 104 -14.92 -9.29 8.40
C GLY A 104 -14.86 -8.65 7.02
N GLN A 105 -15.94 -8.87 6.25
CA GLN A 105 -16.06 -8.47 4.85
C GLN A 105 -16.32 -6.96 4.64
N ASP A 106 -16.65 -6.24 5.70
CA ASP A 106 -16.90 -4.80 5.65
C ASP A 106 -15.60 -3.99 5.57
N VAL A 107 -14.44 -4.62 5.84
CA VAL A 107 -13.11 -4.02 5.73
C VAL A 107 -12.52 -4.38 4.38
N LYS A 108 -12.20 -3.34 3.59
CA LYS A 108 -11.59 -3.50 2.26
C LYS A 108 -10.10 -3.23 2.28
N PHE A 109 -9.36 -4.05 1.57
CA PHE A 109 -7.92 -3.91 1.39
C PHE A 109 -7.58 -3.66 -0.08
N LEU A 110 -6.73 -2.66 -0.33
CA LEU A 110 -6.31 -2.24 -1.66
C LEU A 110 -4.79 -2.35 -1.78
N GLN A 111 -4.33 -2.93 -2.89
CA GLN A 111 -2.92 -2.95 -3.25
C GLN A 111 -2.57 -1.70 -4.06
N PRO A 112 -1.56 -0.91 -3.66
CA PRO A 112 -1.13 0.23 -4.45
C PRO A 112 -0.39 -0.23 -5.71
N VAL A 113 -0.78 0.35 -6.84
CA VAL A 113 -0.08 0.21 -8.13
C VAL A 113 0.66 1.51 -8.37
N ALA A 114 1.97 1.49 -8.22
CA ALA A 114 2.80 2.68 -8.38
C ALA A 114 2.80 3.16 -9.84
N VAL A 115 2.48 4.43 -10.03
CA VAL A 115 2.51 5.11 -11.33
C VAL A 115 3.30 6.41 -11.20
N ASN A 116 4.44 6.50 -11.86
CA ASN A 116 5.24 7.72 -11.87
C ASN A 116 4.98 8.51 -13.15
N ILE A 117 4.42 9.72 -13.02
CA ILE A 117 4.18 10.67 -14.10
C ILE A 117 5.27 11.74 -14.05
N THR A 118 6.03 11.87 -15.11
CA THR A 118 7.17 12.80 -15.19
C THR A 118 6.92 14.02 -16.07
N SER A 119 5.98 13.90 -16.99
CA SER A 119 5.65 14.96 -17.96
C SER A 119 5.03 16.19 -17.29
N THR A 120 5.35 17.35 -17.83
CA THR A 120 4.79 18.63 -17.39
C THR A 120 4.13 19.42 -18.53
N ALA A 121 4.47 19.10 -19.77
CA ALA A 121 3.82 19.68 -20.97
C ALA A 121 2.48 18.99 -21.21
N THR A 122 1.44 19.77 -21.53
CA THR A 122 0.05 19.27 -21.60
C THR A 122 -0.14 18.08 -22.57
N ALA A 123 0.49 18.12 -23.74
CA ALA A 123 0.34 17.05 -24.74
C ALA A 123 1.01 15.75 -24.26
N ASP A 124 2.23 15.84 -23.73
CA ASP A 124 2.99 14.70 -23.23
C ASP A 124 2.34 14.13 -21.99
N LEU A 125 1.85 14.99 -21.09
CA LEU A 125 1.14 14.60 -19.88
C LEU A 125 -0.12 13.80 -20.22
N LYS A 126 -0.91 14.25 -21.18
CA LYS A 126 -2.12 13.55 -21.64
C LYS A 126 -1.79 12.15 -22.16
N LYS A 127 -0.73 12.04 -22.96
CA LYS A 127 -0.27 10.75 -23.48
C LYS A 127 0.22 9.85 -22.36
N GLU A 128 1.09 10.36 -21.47
CA GLU A 128 1.68 9.58 -20.38
C GLU A 128 0.61 9.03 -19.42
N VAL A 129 -0.38 9.85 -19.03
CA VAL A 129 -1.52 9.41 -18.22
C VAL A 129 -2.34 8.35 -18.97
N ALA A 130 -2.56 8.52 -20.29
CA ALA A 130 -3.29 7.57 -21.09
C ALA A 130 -2.59 6.20 -21.19
N ASP A 131 -1.29 6.21 -21.30
CA ASP A 131 -0.48 4.99 -21.46
C ASP A 131 -0.31 4.24 -20.13
N LYS A 132 -0.17 4.96 -19.00
CA LYS A 132 0.11 4.37 -17.67
C LYS A 132 -1.14 4.09 -16.84
N CYS A 133 -2.20 4.88 -17.00
CA CYS A 133 -3.47 4.71 -16.30
C CYS A 133 -4.57 4.38 -17.31
N THR A 134 -4.76 3.11 -17.63
CA THR A 134 -5.70 2.69 -18.69
C THR A 134 -7.14 3.01 -18.29
N GLN A 135 -7.70 2.30 -17.36
CA GLN A 135 -9.00 2.57 -16.73
C GLN A 135 -8.85 2.39 -15.23
N ASN A 136 -9.89 2.01 -14.51
CA ASN A 136 -9.74 1.65 -13.12
C ASN A 136 -8.84 0.41 -12.98
N PRO A 137 -7.97 0.38 -11.98
CA PRO A 137 -7.27 -0.84 -11.59
C PRO A 137 -8.30 -1.91 -11.18
N ASN A 138 -7.85 -3.15 -10.98
CA ASN A 138 -8.70 -4.22 -10.47
C ASN A 138 -9.38 -3.80 -9.15
N GLU A 139 -10.49 -4.44 -8.79
CA GLU A 139 -11.31 -4.08 -7.61
C GLU A 139 -10.55 -3.98 -6.27
N ASN A 140 -9.43 -4.69 -6.17
CA ASN A 140 -8.55 -4.68 -5.00
C ASN A 140 -7.26 -3.86 -5.22
N GLN A 141 -7.26 -2.94 -6.17
CA GLN A 141 -6.11 -2.11 -6.49
C GLN A 141 -6.47 -0.62 -6.49
N ILE A 142 -5.47 0.21 -6.24
CA ILE A 142 -5.56 1.66 -6.32
C ILE A 142 -4.30 2.20 -7.01
N TYR A 143 -4.43 3.15 -7.94
CA TYR A 143 -3.26 3.82 -8.47
C TYR A 143 -2.65 4.75 -7.42
N ALA A 144 -1.38 4.54 -7.10
CA ALA A 144 -0.56 5.44 -6.31
C ALA A 144 0.31 6.27 -7.26
N ILE A 145 -0.12 7.49 -7.56
CA ILE A 145 0.45 8.33 -8.62
C ILE A 145 1.39 9.35 -7.99
N THR A 146 2.65 9.31 -8.39
CA THR A 146 3.62 10.37 -8.11
C THR A 146 3.78 11.25 -9.35
N CYS A 147 3.65 12.56 -9.20
CA CYS A 147 3.83 13.49 -10.30
C CYS A 147 4.37 14.83 -9.80
N PRO A 148 4.97 15.66 -10.70
CA PRO A 148 5.41 17.01 -10.35
C PRO A 148 4.24 17.84 -9.81
N GLU A 149 4.45 18.60 -8.75
CA GLU A 149 3.43 19.41 -8.08
C GLU A 149 2.61 20.26 -9.06
N LYS A 150 3.28 20.93 -9.98
CA LYS A 150 2.64 21.74 -11.03
C LYS A 150 1.73 20.95 -11.97
N SER A 151 1.88 19.63 -12.05
CA SER A 151 1.09 18.75 -12.91
C SER A 151 -0.10 18.11 -12.18
N ARG A 152 -0.16 18.14 -10.86
CA ARG A 152 -1.17 17.43 -10.04
C ARG A 152 -2.60 17.72 -10.47
N ARG A 153 -2.93 19.00 -10.62
CA ARG A 153 -4.30 19.41 -11.04
C ARG A 153 -4.66 18.89 -12.42
N ALA A 154 -3.73 18.94 -13.36
CA ALA A 154 -3.94 18.43 -14.72
C ALA A 154 -4.02 16.91 -14.76
N VAL A 155 -3.17 16.21 -13.98
CA VAL A 155 -3.23 14.74 -13.82
C VAL A 155 -4.59 14.33 -13.26
N LYS A 156 -5.04 14.98 -12.18
CA LYS A 156 -6.37 14.73 -11.61
C LYS A 156 -7.48 14.88 -12.66
N GLN A 157 -7.51 16.00 -13.37
CA GLN A 157 -8.52 16.25 -14.40
C GLN A 157 -8.50 15.19 -15.50
N LEU A 158 -7.31 14.78 -15.95
CA LEU A 158 -7.17 13.75 -16.99
C LEU A 158 -7.66 12.37 -16.51
N LEU A 159 -7.47 12.02 -15.24
CA LEU A 159 -7.98 10.78 -14.65
C LEU A 159 -9.51 10.82 -14.52
N ASP A 160 -10.05 11.93 -14.02
CA ASP A 160 -11.50 12.13 -13.88
C ASP A 160 -12.20 12.09 -15.26
N ASP A 161 -11.64 12.75 -16.28
CA ASP A 161 -12.16 12.75 -17.66
C ASP A 161 -12.16 11.35 -18.30
N ARG A 162 -11.31 10.44 -17.80
CA ARG A 162 -11.25 9.04 -18.24
C ARG A 162 -12.13 8.11 -17.41
N GLY A 163 -12.82 8.65 -16.42
CA GLY A 163 -13.65 7.86 -15.50
C GLY A 163 -12.85 7.00 -14.52
N CYS A 164 -11.56 7.32 -14.29
CA CYS A 164 -10.78 6.65 -13.26
C CYS A 164 -11.18 7.18 -11.89
N THR A 165 -11.69 6.30 -11.02
CA THR A 165 -12.19 6.66 -9.68
C THR A 165 -11.33 6.09 -8.55
N CYS A 166 -10.36 5.22 -8.87
CA CYS A 166 -9.51 4.51 -7.91
C CYS A 166 -8.05 4.97 -8.01
N TYR A 167 -7.74 6.16 -7.50
CA TYR A 167 -6.38 6.69 -7.49
C TYR A 167 -6.09 7.58 -6.27
N LEU A 168 -4.81 7.63 -5.89
CA LEU A 168 -4.23 8.58 -4.95
C LEU A 168 -3.11 9.34 -5.67
N ILE A 169 -3.03 10.65 -5.50
CA ILE A 169 -1.89 11.44 -5.97
C ILE A 169 -1.05 11.77 -4.73
N THR A 170 0.16 11.21 -4.69
CA THR A 170 1.11 11.38 -3.59
C THR A 170 2.15 12.44 -3.89
N GLU A 171 2.87 12.87 -2.88
CA GLU A 171 4.00 13.80 -2.99
C GLU A 171 5.27 13.11 -3.49
#